data_86eb83e9ad1d492d04773cce86693826
#
_entry.id   86eb83e9ad1d492d04773cce86693826
#
_cell.length_a   1.000
_cell.length_b   1.000
_cell.length_c   1.000
_cell.angle_alpha   90.00
_cell.angle_beta   90.00
_cell.angle_gamma   90.00
#
_symmetry.space_group_name_H-M   'P 1'
#
loop_
_entity.id
_entity.type
_entity.pdbx_description
1 polymer ?
#
loop_
_entity_poly.entity_id
_entity_poly.type
_entity_poly.pdbx_seq_one_letter_code
_entity_poly.pdbx_strand_id
1 'polypeptide(L)' 'MTEKQCAWVENQDANWETGCGETFVFNDCMLPSEHSFKFCCFCGGELSEVVYEEEWDD' A
#
# COMPACT_ATOMS: atom_id res chain seq x y z
N MET A 1 -22.49 10.07 -0.31
CA MET A 1 -21.28 9.81 0.43
C MET A 1 -20.27 9.10 -0.42
N THR A 2 -19.13 9.68 -0.60
CA THR A 2 -18.09 9.10 -1.43
C THR A 2 -17.14 8.28 -0.57
N GLU A 3 -16.98 7.03 -0.92
CA GLU A 3 -16.00 6.20 -0.28
C GLU A 3 -14.63 6.51 -0.86
N LYS A 4 -13.71 6.84 0.02
CA LYS A 4 -12.37 7.16 -0.37
C LYS A 4 -11.51 5.91 -0.28
N GLN A 5 -10.81 5.62 -1.36
CA GLN A 5 -9.90 4.49 -1.37
C GLN A 5 -8.49 4.97 -1.66
N CYS A 6 -7.54 4.35 -1.00
CA CYS A 6 -6.14 4.68 -1.21
C CYS A 6 -5.38 3.40 -1.53
N ALA A 7 -4.90 3.31 -2.75
CA ALA A 7 -4.15 2.13 -3.17
C ALA A 7 -2.70 2.27 -2.73
N TRP A 8 -2.24 1.30 -1.97
CA TRP A 8 -0.84 1.24 -1.54
C TRP A 8 -0.14 0.19 -2.39
N VAL A 9 0.80 0.64 -3.19
CA VAL A 9 1.50 -0.23 -4.14
C VAL A 9 2.93 -0.43 -3.67
N GLU A 10 3.31 -1.68 -3.49
CA GLU A 10 4.68 -2.01 -3.12
C GLU A 10 5.59 -1.91 -4.33
N ASN A 11 6.71 -1.20 -4.17
CA ASN A 11 7.69 -1.09 -5.24
C ASN A 11 8.87 -2.04 -4.99
N GLN A 12 9.87 -1.97 -5.85
CA GLN A 12 11.01 -2.88 -5.79
C GLN A 12 11.85 -2.69 -4.53
N ASP A 13 11.78 -1.52 -3.93
CA ASP A 13 12.55 -1.21 -2.72
C ASP A 13 11.79 -1.57 -1.45
N ALA A 14 10.69 -2.28 -1.58
CA ALA A 14 9.83 -2.64 -0.46
C ALA A 14 9.19 -1.42 0.20
N ASN A 15 9.08 -0.34 -0.53
CA ASN A 15 8.38 0.86 -0.07
C ASN A 15 6.96 0.83 -0.61
N TRP A 16 6.03 1.39 0.17
CA TRP A 16 4.64 1.44 -0.23
C TRP A 16 4.31 2.84 -0.71
N GLU A 17 3.93 2.95 -1.97
CA GLU A 17 3.50 4.23 -2.54
C GLU A 17 2.00 4.33 -2.42
N THR A 18 1.55 5.35 -1.71
CA THR A 18 0.12 5.52 -1.48
C THR A 18 -0.54 6.24 -2.64
N GLY A 19 -1.84 5.98 -2.82
CA GLY A 19 -2.58 6.64 -3.87
C GLY A 19 -2.79 8.13 -3.62
N CYS A 20 -2.53 8.59 -2.42
CA CYS A 20 -2.65 10.00 -2.08
C CYS A 20 -1.33 10.78 -2.29
N GLY A 21 -0.30 10.12 -2.77
CA GLY A 21 0.95 10.80 -3.10
C GLY A 21 2.02 10.71 -2.01
N GLU A 22 1.84 9.83 -1.05
CA GLU A 22 2.81 9.65 0.03
C GLU A 22 3.55 8.33 -0.12
N THR A 23 4.58 8.16 0.68
CA THR A 23 5.35 6.92 0.68
C THR A 23 5.48 6.41 2.12
N PHE A 24 5.24 5.14 2.29
CA PHE A 24 5.35 4.51 3.60
C PHE A 24 6.36 3.37 3.54
N VAL A 25 7.25 3.31 4.52
CA VAL A 25 8.30 2.29 4.57
C VAL A 25 8.13 1.47 5.83
N PHE A 26 8.06 0.14 5.65
CA PHE A 26 8.04 -0.78 6.78
C PHE A 26 9.45 -1.31 7.01
N ASN A 27 9.93 -1.17 8.23
CA ASN A 27 11.28 -1.62 8.57
C ASN A 27 11.38 -3.13 8.69
N ASP A 28 10.28 -3.79 8.94
CA ASP A 28 10.25 -5.23 9.16
C ASP A 28 9.81 -6.01 7.92
N CYS A 29 9.66 -5.33 6.79
CA CYS A 29 9.26 -5.95 5.52
C CYS A 29 7.93 -6.68 5.60
N MET A 30 7.04 -6.23 6.47
CA MET A 30 5.72 -6.84 6.61
C MET A 30 4.70 -6.08 5.77
N LEU A 31 3.56 -6.72 5.57
CA LEU A 31 2.48 -6.09 4.82
C LEU A 31 1.66 -5.17 5.71
N PRO A 32 1.00 -4.16 5.13
CA PRO A 32 0.13 -3.30 5.93
C PRO A 32 -0.96 -4.07 6.66
N SER A 33 -1.52 -5.11 6.04
CA SER A 33 -2.55 -5.91 6.68
C SER A 33 -2.03 -6.69 7.87
N GLU A 34 -0.75 -7.03 7.89
CA GLU A 34 -0.15 -7.72 9.03
C GLU A 34 0.01 -6.80 10.22
N HIS A 35 -0.01 -5.50 9.98
CA HIS A 35 0.01 -4.49 11.03
C HIS A 35 -1.40 -4.00 11.38
N SER A 36 -2.41 -4.69 10.89
CA SER A 36 -3.81 -4.33 11.11
C SER A 36 -4.18 -2.97 10.52
N PHE A 37 -3.53 -2.59 9.45
CA PHE A 37 -3.85 -1.35 8.76
C PHE A 37 -5.08 -1.59 7.91
N LYS A 38 -6.12 -0.85 8.17
CA LYS A 38 -7.36 -0.94 7.39
C LYS A 38 -7.59 0.31 6.57
N PHE A 39 -6.99 1.41 6.98
CA PHE A 39 -7.18 2.70 6.32
C PHE A 39 -5.85 3.38 6.14
N CYS A 40 -5.77 4.22 5.11
CA CYS A 40 -4.59 5.00 4.87
C CYS A 40 -4.36 5.98 6.02
N CYS A 41 -3.14 6.03 6.55
CA CYS A 41 -2.82 6.93 7.66
C CYS A 41 -2.61 8.36 7.20
N PHE A 42 -2.56 8.60 5.90
CA PHE A 42 -2.33 9.93 5.35
C PHE A 42 -3.62 10.61 4.93
N CYS A 43 -4.47 9.90 4.22
CA CYS A 43 -5.71 10.49 3.71
C CYS A 43 -6.97 9.90 4.34
N GLY A 44 -6.84 8.82 5.09
CA GLY A 44 -7.96 8.19 5.76
C GLY A 44 -8.86 7.35 4.88
N GLY A 45 -8.49 7.15 3.63
CA GLY A 45 -9.25 6.30 2.74
C GLY A 45 -9.04 4.83 3.02
N GLU A 46 -9.89 4.00 2.49
CA GLU A 46 -9.76 2.56 2.67
C GLU A 46 -8.47 2.09 2.01
N LEU A 47 -7.65 1.38 2.78
CA LEU A 47 -6.36 0.92 2.32
C LEU A 47 -6.52 -0.30 1.41
N SER A 48 -5.91 -0.24 0.26
CA SER A 48 -5.92 -1.34 -0.70
C SER A 48 -4.49 -1.77 -0.95
N GLU A 49 -4.16 -3.00 -0.61
CA GLU A 49 -2.81 -3.53 -0.80
C GLU A 49 -2.62 -4.02 -2.22
N VAL A 50 -1.58 -3.53 -2.87
CA VAL A 50 -1.17 -4.02 -4.19
C VAL A 50 0.29 -4.41 -4.08
N VAL A 51 0.56 -5.70 -4.18
CA VAL A 51 1.92 -6.21 -4.08
C VAL A 51 2.55 -6.22 -5.46
N TYR A 52 3.80 -5.77 -5.54
CA TYR A 52 4.53 -5.80 -6.80
C TYR A 52 4.76 -7.25 -7.21
N GLU A 53 4.27 -7.60 -8.38
CA GLU A 53 4.47 -8.92 -8.94
C GLU A 53 5.24 -8.81 -10.23
N GLU A 54 6.34 -9.53 -10.28
CA GLU A 54 7.07 -9.63 -11.53
C GLU A 54 6.39 -10.68 -12.38
N GLU A 55 5.80 -10.24 -13.46
CA GLU A 55 5.20 -11.19 -14.39
C GLU A 55 6.27 -11.79 -15.27
N TRP A 56 6.42 -13.08 -15.13
CA TRP A 56 7.32 -13.83 -16.01
C TRP A 56 6.52 -14.27 -17.21
N ASP A 57 6.85 -13.70 -18.32
CA ASP A 57 6.20 -14.08 -19.58
C ASP A 57 7.01 -15.22 -20.19
N ASP A 58 6.41 -16.36 -20.24
CA ASP A 58 7.03 -17.52 -20.88
C ASP A 58 6.83 -17.50 -22.38
#